data_b5ae72dcd5fae71c790840ab3b8ee113
#
_entry.id   b5ae72dcd5fae71c790840ab3b8ee113
#
_cell.length_a   1.000
_cell.length_b   1.000
_cell.length_c   1.000
_cell.angle_alpha   90.00
_cell.angle_beta   90.00
_cell.angle_gamma   90.00
#
_symmetry.space_group_name_H-M   'P 1'
#
loop_
_entity.id
_entity.type
_entity.pdbx_description
1 polymer ?
#
loop_
_entity_poly.entity_id
_entity_poly.type
_entity_poly.pdbx_seq_one_letter_code
_entity_poly.pdbx_strand_id
1 'polypeptide(L)'
;NPEAIAESVKGISVELKYENGEQAVFLNGENVSAFIRTPEASMAASKVSAVPAVREFLFGLQQDIAAKNDCVMDGRDIGTVVLPHAQVKIFLTASAEERARRRYKELIEKGEKVEYENVLAEMKQRDYNDSNRAIAPLRAAPDAITVDTTELSLDESIEKIKNVIKENL
;
A
#
# COMPACT_ATOMS: atom_id res chain seq x y z
N ASN A 1 21.32 -0.78 -7.84
CA ASN A 1 21.46 -1.13 -9.26
C ASN A 1 20.19 -1.87 -9.71
N PRO A 2 19.39 -1.32 -10.66
CA PRO A 2 18.14 -1.92 -11.15
C PRO A 2 18.32 -3.32 -11.76
N GLU A 3 19.44 -3.58 -12.45
CA GLU A 3 19.73 -4.88 -13.07
C GLU A 3 19.94 -5.97 -12.02
N ALA A 4 20.66 -5.66 -10.93
CA ALA A 4 20.86 -6.59 -9.82
C ALA A 4 19.52 -6.90 -9.10
N ILE A 5 18.65 -5.90 -8.97
CA ILE A 5 17.30 -6.10 -8.43
C ILE A 5 16.46 -6.99 -9.33
N ALA A 6 16.48 -6.74 -10.65
CA ALA A 6 15.76 -7.55 -11.62
C ALA A 6 16.23 -9.01 -11.63
N GLU A 7 17.52 -9.27 -11.44
CA GLU A 7 18.04 -10.63 -11.34
C GLU A 7 17.61 -11.30 -10.03
N SER A 8 17.65 -10.57 -8.91
CA SER A 8 17.23 -11.09 -7.59
C SER A 8 15.78 -11.53 -7.56
N VAL A 9 14.89 -10.86 -8.30
CA VAL A 9 13.44 -11.17 -8.31
C VAL A 9 13.17 -12.58 -8.89
N LYS A 10 14.00 -13.09 -9.78
CA LYS A 10 13.81 -14.42 -10.43
C LYS A 10 13.83 -15.60 -9.45
N GLY A 11 14.47 -15.45 -8.29
CA GLY A 11 14.56 -16.49 -7.27
C GLY A 11 13.66 -16.28 -6.07
N ILE A 12 12.75 -15.32 -6.14
CA ILE A 12 11.88 -14.94 -5.01
C ILE A 12 10.54 -15.69 -5.09
N SER A 13 10.14 -16.28 -3.97
CA SER A 13 8.77 -16.73 -3.70
C SER A 13 8.16 -15.89 -2.59
N VAL A 14 6.96 -15.37 -2.82
CA VAL A 14 6.19 -14.64 -1.80
C VAL A 14 4.87 -15.36 -1.59
N GLU A 15 4.56 -15.69 -0.35
CA GLU A 15 3.31 -16.33 0.04
C GLU A 15 2.62 -15.52 1.14
N LEU A 16 1.30 -15.46 1.06
CA LEU A 16 0.45 -14.94 2.14
C LEU A 16 -0.23 -16.11 2.83
N LYS A 17 -0.15 -16.17 4.15
CA LYS A 17 -0.83 -17.16 4.98
C LYS A 17 -1.62 -16.46 6.07
N TYR A 18 -2.69 -17.11 6.52
CA TYR A 18 -3.44 -16.63 7.67
C TYR A 18 -3.12 -17.50 8.88
N GLU A 19 -2.39 -16.95 9.83
CA GLU A 19 -1.92 -17.66 11.01
C GLU A 19 -2.32 -16.89 12.28
N ASN A 20 -2.88 -17.59 13.27
CA ASN A 20 -3.29 -17.00 14.55
C ASN A 20 -4.23 -15.78 14.46
N GLY A 21 -5.07 -15.72 13.43
CA GLY A 21 -5.98 -14.59 13.22
C GLY A 21 -5.36 -13.39 12.51
N GLU A 22 -4.11 -13.49 12.05
CA GLU A 22 -3.39 -12.43 11.35
C GLU A 22 -2.83 -12.91 10.01
N GLN A 23 -2.71 -11.98 9.07
CA GLN A 23 -2.05 -12.24 7.81
C GLN A 23 -0.52 -12.21 7.99
N ALA A 24 0.12 -13.33 7.68
CA ALA A 24 1.56 -13.49 7.67
C ALA A 24 2.12 -13.47 6.25
N VAL A 25 3.28 -12.85 6.08
CA VAL A 25 4.00 -12.76 4.80
C VAL A 25 5.24 -13.64 4.87
N PHE A 26 5.37 -14.54 3.91
CA PHE A 26 6.52 -15.43 3.78
C PHE A 26 7.33 -15.05 2.55
N LEU A 27 8.64 -14.91 2.71
CA LEU A 27 9.62 -14.72 1.65
C LEU A 27 10.53 -15.95 1.60
N ASN A 28 10.50 -16.68 0.50
CA ASN A 28 11.26 -17.93 0.33
C ASN A 28 11.05 -18.93 1.48
N GLY A 29 9.83 -19.00 2.01
CA GLY A 29 9.47 -19.88 3.12
C GLY A 29 9.75 -19.33 4.52
N GLU A 30 10.41 -18.17 4.66
CA GLU A 30 10.67 -17.51 5.93
C GLU A 30 9.59 -16.46 6.23
N ASN A 31 9.05 -16.46 7.46
CA ASN A 31 8.09 -15.44 7.90
C ASN A 31 8.80 -14.10 8.14
N VAL A 32 8.51 -13.11 7.29
CA VAL A 32 9.09 -11.78 7.34
C VAL A 32 8.15 -10.69 7.88
N SER A 33 6.99 -11.07 8.39
CA SER A 33 5.92 -10.14 8.80
C SER A 33 6.38 -9.07 9.80
N ALA A 34 7.28 -9.41 10.72
CA ALA A 34 7.82 -8.48 11.70
C ALA A 34 8.79 -7.45 11.10
N PHE A 35 9.41 -7.76 9.95
CA PHE A 35 10.48 -6.94 9.35
C PHE A 35 10.00 -6.00 8.27
N ILE A 36 8.87 -6.29 7.63
CA ILE A 36 8.36 -5.52 6.48
C ILE A 36 7.64 -4.21 6.85
N ARG A 37 7.41 -3.97 8.15
CA ARG A 37 6.67 -2.77 8.65
C ARG A 37 7.58 -1.71 9.27
N THR A 38 8.87 -1.78 8.99
CA THR A 38 9.85 -0.78 9.47
C THR A 38 9.94 0.41 8.50
N PRO A 39 10.43 1.58 8.96
CA PRO A 39 10.69 2.72 8.08
C PRO A 39 11.65 2.39 6.92
N GLU A 40 12.70 1.60 7.20
CA GLU A 40 13.69 1.18 6.22
C GLU A 40 13.06 0.29 5.14
N ALA A 41 12.24 -0.69 5.53
CA ALA A 41 11.51 -1.54 4.59
C ALA A 41 10.54 -0.72 3.73
N SER A 42 9.86 0.25 4.33
CA SER A 42 8.95 1.15 3.60
C SER A 42 9.67 2.00 2.56
N MET A 43 10.85 2.56 2.91
CA MET A 43 11.68 3.32 1.96
C MET A 43 12.25 2.42 0.86
N ALA A 44 12.71 1.23 1.21
CA ALA A 44 13.20 0.25 0.24
C ALA A 44 12.09 -0.15 -0.74
N ALA A 45 10.89 -0.47 -0.26
CA ALA A 45 9.73 -0.81 -1.07
C ALA A 45 9.38 0.32 -2.06
N SER A 46 9.38 1.57 -1.62
CA SER A 46 9.14 2.72 -2.48
C SER A 46 10.16 2.82 -3.62
N LYS A 47 11.45 2.59 -3.32
CA LYS A 47 12.53 2.64 -4.32
C LYS A 47 12.46 1.49 -5.31
N VAL A 48 12.27 0.25 -4.84
CA VAL A 48 12.25 -0.94 -5.71
C VAL A 48 10.96 -1.06 -6.51
N SER A 49 9.87 -0.48 -6.05
CA SER A 49 8.59 -0.47 -6.78
C SER A 49 8.64 0.29 -8.12
N ALA A 50 9.66 1.11 -8.35
CA ALA A 50 9.91 1.76 -9.65
C ALA A 50 10.61 0.84 -10.66
N VAL A 51 11.16 -0.31 -10.23
CA VAL A 51 11.87 -1.26 -11.11
C VAL A 51 10.85 -2.13 -11.86
N PRO A 52 10.85 -2.12 -13.23
CA PRO A 52 9.86 -2.84 -14.02
C PRO A 52 9.74 -4.33 -13.67
N ALA A 53 10.86 -5.04 -13.52
CA ALA A 53 10.86 -6.47 -13.20
C ALA A 53 10.19 -6.79 -11.85
N VAL A 54 10.36 -5.92 -10.84
CA VAL A 54 9.68 -6.06 -9.54
C VAL A 54 8.17 -5.89 -9.70
N ARG A 55 7.76 -4.91 -10.51
CA ARG A 55 6.34 -4.66 -10.77
C ARG A 55 5.70 -5.82 -11.51
N GLU A 56 6.34 -6.34 -12.53
CA GLU A 56 5.85 -7.48 -13.32
C GLU A 56 5.66 -8.72 -12.44
N PHE A 57 6.64 -9.03 -11.60
CA PHE A 57 6.57 -10.13 -10.64
C PHE A 57 5.39 -9.96 -9.67
N LEU A 58 5.27 -8.78 -9.03
CA LEU A 58 4.20 -8.50 -8.08
C LEU A 58 2.82 -8.41 -8.75
N PHE A 59 2.75 -7.94 -9.99
CA PHE A 59 1.52 -7.86 -10.76
C PHE A 59 0.88 -9.24 -10.93
N GLY A 60 1.65 -10.21 -11.41
CA GLY A 60 1.18 -11.59 -11.55
C GLY A 60 0.72 -12.19 -10.21
N LEU A 61 1.51 -12.01 -9.16
CA LEU A 61 1.16 -12.49 -7.81
C LEU A 61 -0.15 -11.87 -7.29
N GLN A 62 -0.32 -10.56 -7.44
CA GLN A 62 -1.52 -9.85 -6.99
C GLN A 62 -2.77 -10.29 -7.76
N GLN A 63 -2.67 -10.46 -9.07
CA GLN A 63 -3.78 -10.96 -9.89
C GLN A 63 -4.14 -12.40 -9.52
N ASP A 64 -3.16 -13.26 -9.30
CA ASP A 64 -3.37 -14.65 -8.88
C ASP A 64 -4.08 -14.74 -7.53
N ILE A 65 -3.72 -13.91 -6.57
CA ILE A 65 -4.39 -13.83 -5.27
C ILE A 65 -5.85 -13.42 -5.44
N ALA A 66 -6.12 -12.38 -6.21
CA ALA A 66 -7.47 -11.88 -6.46
C ALA A 66 -8.35 -12.85 -7.26
N ALA A 67 -7.75 -13.63 -8.16
CA ALA A 67 -8.48 -14.63 -8.94
C ALA A 67 -8.92 -15.86 -8.11
N LYS A 68 -8.24 -16.13 -7.00
CA LYS A 68 -8.45 -17.34 -6.18
C LYS A 68 -9.17 -17.06 -4.86
N ASN A 69 -9.34 -15.80 -4.47
CA ASN A 69 -9.87 -15.44 -3.16
C ASN A 69 -10.74 -14.19 -3.24
N ASP A 70 -11.76 -14.13 -2.38
CA ASP A 70 -12.37 -12.86 -2.03
C ASP A 70 -11.37 -12.04 -1.23
N CYS A 71 -11.02 -10.87 -1.71
CA CYS A 71 -9.97 -10.08 -1.09
C CYS A 71 -10.25 -8.57 -1.12
N VAL A 72 -9.69 -7.87 -0.15
CA VAL A 72 -9.50 -6.42 -0.18
C VAL A 72 -8.02 -6.17 -0.39
N MET A 73 -7.69 -5.37 -1.40
CA MET A 73 -6.31 -5.08 -1.76
C MET A 73 -6.07 -3.57 -1.77
N ASP A 74 -5.06 -3.12 -1.04
CA ASP A 74 -4.66 -1.72 -1.02
C ASP A 74 -3.36 -1.47 -1.77
N GLY A 75 -3.22 -0.28 -2.34
CA GLY A 75 -2.01 0.13 -3.06
C GLY A 75 -2.20 1.44 -3.81
N ARG A 76 -1.21 1.80 -4.67
CA ARG A 76 -1.20 3.05 -5.43
C ARG A 76 -1.88 2.95 -6.78
N ASP A 77 -1.93 1.76 -7.33
CA ASP A 77 -2.38 1.49 -8.68
C ASP A 77 -3.26 0.22 -8.79
N ILE A 78 -3.79 -0.25 -7.65
CA ILE A 78 -4.61 -1.47 -7.62
C ILE A 78 -5.84 -1.31 -8.52
N GLY A 79 -6.63 -0.27 -8.32
CA GLY A 79 -7.86 -0.04 -9.09
C GLY A 79 -7.65 0.45 -10.52
N THR A 80 -6.43 0.92 -10.87
CA THR A 80 -6.13 1.45 -12.21
C THR A 80 -5.37 0.49 -13.10
N VAL A 81 -4.54 -0.40 -12.51
CA VAL A 81 -3.63 -1.28 -13.24
C VAL A 81 -3.78 -2.74 -12.85
N VAL A 82 -3.74 -3.06 -11.56
CA VAL A 82 -3.70 -4.45 -11.09
C VAL A 82 -5.05 -5.12 -11.21
N LEU A 83 -6.11 -4.47 -10.70
CA LEU A 83 -7.49 -4.97 -10.69
C LEU A 83 -8.45 -3.92 -11.28
N PRO A 84 -8.31 -3.58 -12.57
CA PRO A 84 -9.14 -2.55 -13.22
C PRO A 84 -10.62 -2.93 -13.30
N HIS A 85 -10.96 -4.19 -13.08
CA HIS A 85 -12.32 -4.72 -13.09
C HIS A 85 -12.82 -5.13 -11.70
N ALA A 86 -12.16 -4.64 -10.60
CA ALA A 86 -12.65 -4.87 -9.25
C ALA A 86 -14.10 -4.36 -9.10
N GLN A 87 -14.92 -5.11 -8.34
CA GLN A 87 -16.34 -4.81 -8.14
C GLN A 87 -16.55 -3.46 -7.47
N VAL A 88 -15.74 -3.15 -6.45
CA VAL A 88 -15.76 -1.85 -5.76
C VAL A 88 -14.36 -1.27 -5.77
N LYS A 89 -14.21 -0.04 -6.20
CA LYS A 89 -12.96 0.71 -6.18
C LYS A 89 -13.11 1.94 -5.31
N ILE A 90 -12.26 2.06 -4.32
CA ILE A 90 -12.25 3.19 -3.41
C ILE A 90 -10.92 3.92 -3.56
N PHE A 91 -10.97 5.21 -3.85
CA PHE A 91 -9.82 6.10 -3.75
C PHE A 91 -9.84 6.75 -2.38
N LEU A 92 -9.12 6.12 -1.43
CA LEU A 92 -9.02 6.59 -0.06
C LEU A 92 -8.03 7.73 0.04
N THR A 93 -8.44 8.86 0.59
CA THR A 93 -7.59 10.04 0.74
C THR A 93 -7.74 10.70 2.11
N ALA A 94 -6.77 11.50 2.47
CA ALA A 94 -6.81 12.48 3.54
C ALA A 94 -5.75 13.55 3.25
N SER A 95 -5.85 14.73 3.85
CA SER A 95 -4.84 15.78 3.73
C SER A 95 -3.45 15.27 4.14
N ALA A 96 -2.39 15.80 3.53
CA ALA A 96 -1.03 15.41 3.88
C ALA A 96 -0.72 15.69 5.35
N GLU A 97 -1.26 16.79 5.89
CA GLU A 97 -1.13 17.22 7.28
C GLU A 97 -1.78 16.22 8.23
N GLU A 98 -2.99 15.74 7.92
CA GLU A 98 -3.69 14.75 8.74
C GLU A 98 -2.98 13.38 8.71
N ARG A 99 -2.55 12.92 7.54
CA ARG A 99 -1.77 11.68 7.41
C ARG A 99 -0.43 11.76 8.14
N ALA A 100 0.25 12.91 8.07
CA ALA A 100 1.48 13.16 8.82
C ALA A 100 1.24 13.15 10.34
N ARG A 101 0.10 13.72 10.81
CA ARG A 101 -0.26 13.70 12.23
C ARG A 101 -0.51 12.28 12.74
N ARG A 102 -1.25 11.47 11.98
CA ARG A 102 -1.49 10.05 12.31
C ARG A 102 -0.17 9.27 12.36
N ARG A 103 0.70 9.47 11.37
CA ARG A 103 2.00 8.80 11.30
C ARG A 103 2.95 9.24 12.42
N TYR A 104 2.99 10.53 12.70
CA TYR A 104 3.78 11.08 13.80
C TYR A 104 3.37 10.47 15.14
N LYS A 105 2.06 10.42 15.41
CA LYS A 105 1.52 9.79 16.63
C LYS A 105 1.92 8.32 16.74
N GLU A 106 1.78 7.56 15.68
CA GLU A 106 2.20 6.15 15.62
C GLU A 106 3.69 5.95 15.93
N LEU A 107 4.55 6.80 15.36
CA LEU A 107 5.99 6.73 15.58
C LEU A 107 6.37 7.06 17.02
N ILE A 108 5.75 8.09 17.61
CA ILE A 108 5.95 8.45 19.03
C ILE A 108 5.48 7.31 19.95
N GLU A 109 4.34 6.68 19.67
CA GLU A 109 3.83 5.54 20.45
C GLU A 109 4.78 4.32 20.38
N LYS A 110 5.52 4.17 19.28
CA LYS A 110 6.57 3.15 19.13
C LYS A 110 7.91 3.54 19.77
N GLY A 111 8.00 4.73 20.37
CA GLY A 111 9.22 5.22 21.02
C GLY A 111 10.25 5.84 20.06
N GLU A 112 9.88 6.10 18.83
CA GLU A 112 10.74 6.74 17.84
C GLU A 112 10.92 8.23 18.17
N LYS A 113 12.11 8.76 17.91
CA LYS A 113 12.43 10.19 18.06
C LYS A 113 12.33 10.87 16.70
N VAL A 114 11.19 11.46 16.43
CA VAL A 114 10.90 12.11 15.14
C VAL A 114 10.31 13.50 15.37
N GLU A 115 10.52 14.41 14.41
CA GLU A 115 9.89 15.72 14.37
C GLU A 115 8.74 15.71 13.36
N TYR A 116 7.61 16.32 13.70
CA TYR A 116 6.41 16.34 12.85
C TYR A 116 6.69 16.93 11.47
N GLU A 117 7.47 18.00 11.39
CA GLU A 117 7.84 18.67 10.15
C GLU A 117 8.59 17.75 9.19
N ASN A 118 9.47 16.89 9.72
CA ASN A 118 10.18 15.90 8.93
C ASN A 118 9.22 14.83 8.39
N VAL A 119 8.32 14.32 9.24
CA VAL A 119 7.30 13.33 8.83
C VAL A 119 6.40 13.91 7.73
N LEU A 120 5.99 15.17 7.87
CA LEU A 120 5.16 15.86 6.86
C LEU A 120 5.92 16.06 5.54
N ALA A 121 7.18 16.49 5.62
CA ALA A 121 8.01 16.70 4.43
C ALA A 121 8.24 15.38 3.67
N GLU A 122 8.57 14.30 4.37
CA GLU A 122 8.73 12.97 3.79
C GLU A 122 7.44 12.46 3.13
N MET A 123 6.29 12.70 3.77
CA MET A 123 5.00 12.29 3.24
C MET A 123 4.65 13.06 1.96
N LYS A 124 4.84 14.39 1.94
CA LYS A 124 4.65 15.21 0.74
C LYS A 124 5.59 14.80 -0.39
N GLN A 125 6.83 14.48 -0.08
CA GLN A 125 7.79 14.00 -1.08
C GLN A 125 7.38 12.64 -1.64
N ARG A 126 6.89 11.75 -0.80
CA ARG A 126 6.39 10.44 -1.24
C ARG A 126 5.17 10.56 -2.14
N ASP A 127 4.20 11.41 -1.76
CA ASP A 127 3.01 11.68 -2.58
C ASP A 127 3.39 12.23 -3.96
N TYR A 128 4.35 13.16 -3.99
CA TYR A 128 4.87 13.70 -5.23
C TYR A 128 5.49 12.59 -6.10
N ASN A 129 6.33 11.75 -5.52
CA ASN A 129 6.97 10.65 -6.23
C ASN A 129 5.95 9.64 -6.75
N ASP A 130 4.99 9.23 -5.92
CA ASP A 130 3.95 8.27 -6.27
C ASP A 130 3.04 8.80 -7.40
N SER A 131 2.73 10.09 -7.40
CA SER A 131 1.86 10.72 -8.40
C SER A 131 2.57 11.03 -9.72
N ASN A 132 3.90 11.24 -9.69
CA ASN A 132 4.68 11.65 -10.87
C ASN A 132 5.56 10.52 -11.45
N ARG A 133 5.48 9.32 -10.91
CA ARG A 133 6.25 8.19 -11.48
C ARG A 133 5.76 7.85 -12.89
N ALA A 134 6.70 7.48 -13.76
CA ALA A 134 6.42 7.21 -15.17
C ALA A 134 5.52 5.98 -15.39
N ILE A 135 5.59 4.98 -14.48
CA ILE A 135 4.83 3.74 -14.59
C ILE A 135 3.80 3.69 -13.46
N ALA A 136 2.54 3.52 -13.80
CA ALA A 136 1.41 3.36 -12.89
C ALA A 136 1.36 4.43 -11.78
N PRO A 137 1.25 5.72 -12.12
CA PRO A 137 1.20 6.79 -11.13
C PRO A 137 -0.02 6.64 -10.22
N LEU A 138 0.10 7.17 -9.00
CA LEU A 138 -1.01 7.25 -8.06
C LEU A 138 -2.09 8.18 -8.62
N ARG A 139 -3.24 7.60 -8.94
CA ARG A 139 -4.43 8.35 -9.39
C ARG A 139 -5.69 7.53 -9.12
N ALA A 140 -6.82 8.21 -8.95
CA ALA A 140 -8.11 7.55 -8.87
C ALA A 140 -8.43 6.86 -10.21
N ALA A 141 -8.99 5.66 -10.14
CA ALA A 141 -9.61 5.05 -11.31
C ALA A 141 -10.87 5.87 -11.71
N PRO A 142 -11.25 5.90 -13.01
CA PRO A 142 -12.40 6.69 -13.46
C PRO A 142 -13.72 6.33 -12.76
N ASP A 143 -13.84 5.09 -12.34
CA ASP A 143 -15.00 4.52 -11.65
C ASP A 143 -14.77 4.34 -10.13
N ALA A 144 -13.71 4.92 -9.59
CA ALA A 144 -13.44 4.86 -8.14
C ALA A 144 -14.28 5.88 -7.37
N ILE A 145 -14.80 5.44 -6.25
CA ILE A 145 -15.49 6.30 -5.27
C ILE A 145 -14.43 6.92 -4.39
N THR A 146 -14.36 8.26 -4.37
CA THR A 146 -13.42 8.97 -3.49
C THR A 146 -13.96 9.05 -2.07
N VAL A 147 -13.18 8.58 -1.12
CA VAL A 147 -13.47 8.65 0.32
C VAL A 147 -12.41 9.49 1.01
N ASP A 148 -12.76 10.73 1.34
CA ASP A 148 -11.92 11.60 2.16
C ASP A 148 -12.16 11.33 3.64
N THR A 149 -11.08 11.09 4.36
CA THR A 149 -11.06 10.77 5.80
C THR A 149 -10.33 11.84 6.64
N THR A 150 -10.09 13.04 6.07
CA THR A 150 -9.31 14.10 6.72
C THR A 150 -9.83 14.45 8.11
N GLU A 151 -11.14 14.57 8.27
CA GLU A 151 -11.79 14.96 9.52
C GLU A 151 -12.41 13.78 10.29
N LEU A 152 -12.14 12.55 9.86
CA LEU A 152 -12.74 11.35 10.45
C LEU A 152 -11.77 10.65 11.39
N SER A 153 -12.31 10.13 12.47
CA SER A 153 -11.64 9.13 13.32
C SER A 153 -11.44 7.82 12.53
N LEU A 154 -10.68 6.90 13.11
CA LEU A 154 -10.48 5.58 12.52
C LEU A 154 -11.81 4.83 12.38
N ASP A 155 -12.64 4.82 13.43
CA ASP A 155 -13.93 4.11 13.44
C ASP A 155 -14.90 4.70 12.41
N GLU A 156 -15.00 6.03 12.33
CA GLU A 156 -15.82 6.70 11.31
C GLU A 156 -15.33 6.42 9.89
N SER A 157 -14.02 6.37 9.69
CA SER A 157 -13.42 6.03 8.39
C SER A 157 -13.76 4.58 7.99
N ILE A 158 -13.68 3.65 8.94
CA ILE A 158 -14.04 2.23 8.71
C ILE A 158 -15.52 2.11 8.36
N GLU A 159 -16.41 2.75 9.12
CA GLU A 159 -17.85 2.69 8.85
C GLU A 159 -18.20 3.32 7.50
N LYS A 160 -17.57 4.45 7.15
CA LYS A 160 -17.75 5.08 5.85
C LYS A 160 -17.34 4.14 4.69
N ILE A 161 -16.19 3.48 4.81
CA ILE A 161 -15.72 2.50 3.82
C ILE A 161 -16.69 1.31 3.73
N LYS A 162 -17.13 0.76 4.86
CA LYS A 162 -18.10 -0.35 4.88
C LYS A 162 -19.42 0.02 4.21
N ASN A 163 -19.92 1.24 4.42
CA ASN A 163 -21.15 1.69 3.78
C ASN A 163 -20.97 1.82 2.28
N VAL A 164 -19.86 2.41 1.81
CA VAL A 164 -19.54 2.45 0.38
C VAL A 164 -19.52 1.05 -0.23
N ILE A 165 -18.91 0.09 0.44
CA ILE A 165 -18.85 -1.30 -0.05
C ILE A 165 -20.26 -1.90 -0.12
N LYS A 166 -21.08 -1.77 0.93
CA LYS A 166 -22.43 -2.33 0.97
C LYS A 166 -23.37 -1.73 -0.08
N GLU A 167 -23.19 -0.47 -0.43
CA GLU A 167 -24.00 0.23 -1.41
C GLU A 167 -23.63 -0.11 -2.87
N ASN A 168 -22.46 -0.73 -3.09
CA ASN A 168 -21.90 -1.00 -4.42
C ASN A 168 -21.59 -2.48 -4.68
N LEU A 169 -21.94 -3.38 -3.77
CA LEU A 169 -21.96 -4.84 -3.97
C LEU A 169 -23.38 -5.30 -4.25
#